data_a0cfda71dd3730906e78278f2dea3e8a
#
_entry.id   a0cfda71dd3730906e78278f2dea3e8a
#
_cell.length_a   1.000
_cell.length_b   1.000
_cell.length_c   1.000
_cell.angle_alpha   90.00
_cell.angle_beta   90.00
_cell.angle_gamma   90.00
#
_symmetry.space_group_name_H-M   'P 1'
#
loop_
_entity.id
_entity.type
_entity.pdbx_description
1 polymer ?
#
loop_
_entity_poly.entity_id
_entity_poly.type
_entity_poly.pdbx_seq_one_letter_code
_entity_poly.pdbx_strand_id
1 'polypeptide(L)'
;QFVDVLRASEETARVANKMYSFAGLSFTADTQDQKAQSLQNRVLQFLAEVENRTLFFSLWWKELDGDNTKRLLDASGGYRYYLEAMRLYKPHTLSEAEEKILNIKNVTGSNALINLYDSITNRYAFKMKVNGKEKEMTAAELFSYRYSTDPKIRAESYQAQFKVLANDGPILGQMYQTRLRDWHNENVNLRKFSSPIAARNLNNDIPDEAVDALLGVARKNVNIFQRYFNMKAKYIGMKKLRRYDIYAPVARAKKTYSFDEAVNMVLDAFNGFEPKVA
;
A
#
# COMPACT_ATOMS: atom_id res chain seq x y z
N GLN A 1 -8.54 -7.28 34.86
CA GLN A 1 -8.89 -5.89 34.45
C GLN A 1 -8.01 -5.37 33.30
N PHE A 2 -6.66 -5.36 33.42
CA PHE A 2 -5.80 -4.80 32.34
C PHE A 2 -5.95 -5.59 31.03
N VAL A 3 -5.84 -6.92 31.09
CA VAL A 3 -6.03 -7.80 29.93
C VAL A 3 -7.44 -7.70 29.34
N ASP A 4 -8.45 -7.45 30.17
CA ASP A 4 -9.83 -7.29 29.69
C ASP A 4 -10.00 -5.99 28.88
N VAL A 5 -9.28 -4.92 29.27
CA VAL A 5 -9.23 -3.67 28.48
C VAL A 5 -8.53 -3.92 27.12
N LEU A 6 -7.45 -4.69 27.10
CA LEU A 6 -6.75 -5.05 25.85
C LEU A 6 -7.66 -5.87 24.92
N ARG A 7 -8.39 -6.85 25.45
CA ARG A 7 -9.38 -7.62 24.68
C ARG A 7 -10.49 -6.77 24.12
N ALA A 8 -11.04 -5.85 24.93
CA ALA A 8 -12.06 -4.92 24.47
C ALA A 8 -11.55 -3.99 23.37
N SER A 9 -10.29 -3.53 23.48
CA SER A 9 -9.63 -2.73 22.44
C SER A 9 -9.42 -3.52 21.16
N GLU A 10 -8.98 -4.77 21.26
CA GLU A 10 -8.82 -5.68 20.11
C GLU A 10 -10.15 -5.94 19.41
N GLU A 11 -11.22 -6.21 20.15
CA GLU A 11 -12.54 -6.42 19.58
C GLU A 11 -13.08 -5.15 18.90
N THR A 12 -12.86 -3.98 19.51
CA THR A 12 -13.19 -2.69 18.89
C THR A 12 -12.43 -2.50 17.57
N ALA A 13 -11.13 -2.76 17.56
CA ALA A 13 -10.31 -2.68 16.36
C ALA A 13 -10.76 -3.70 15.30
N ARG A 14 -11.16 -4.90 15.68
CA ARG A 14 -11.67 -5.93 14.77
C ARG A 14 -12.95 -5.48 14.07
N VAL A 15 -13.89 -4.88 14.80
CA VAL A 15 -15.12 -4.34 14.23
C VAL A 15 -14.82 -3.14 13.32
N ALA A 16 -13.98 -2.22 13.77
CA ALA A 16 -13.53 -1.07 13.01
C ALA A 16 -12.89 -1.49 11.67
N ASN A 17 -12.00 -2.48 11.69
CA ASN A 17 -11.37 -3.02 10.49
C ASN A 17 -12.37 -3.68 9.52
N LYS A 18 -13.41 -4.35 10.02
CA LYS A 18 -14.48 -4.89 9.15
C LYS A 18 -15.23 -3.78 8.43
N MET A 19 -15.59 -2.72 9.16
CA MET A 19 -16.27 -1.56 8.59
C MET A 19 -15.40 -0.86 7.54
N TYR A 20 -14.13 -0.62 7.87
CA TYR A 20 -13.15 -0.03 6.99
C TYR A 20 -12.97 -0.84 5.71
N SER A 21 -12.76 -2.16 5.85
CA SER A 21 -12.54 -3.06 4.72
C SER A 21 -13.78 -3.15 3.82
N PHE A 22 -14.98 -3.26 4.39
CA PHE A 22 -16.21 -3.32 3.60
C PHE A 22 -16.42 -2.03 2.79
N ALA A 23 -16.29 -0.87 3.44
CA ALA A 23 -16.48 0.41 2.78
C ALA A 23 -15.40 0.68 1.72
N GLY A 24 -14.14 0.37 2.03
CA GLY A 24 -13.01 0.52 1.12
C GLY A 24 -13.11 -0.41 -0.09
N LEU A 25 -13.44 -1.68 0.09
CA LEU A 25 -13.61 -2.64 -1.00
C LEU A 25 -14.80 -2.29 -1.88
N SER A 26 -15.91 -1.82 -1.29
CA SER A 26 -17.07 -1.34 -2.05
C SER A 26 -16.72 -0.15 -2.94
N PHE A 27 -15.97 0.82 -2.43
CA PHE A 27 -15.47 1.95 -3.20
C PHE A 27 -14.48 1.51 -4.29
N THR A 28 -13.54 0.62 -3.98
CA THR A 28 -12.52 0.15 -4.94
C THR A 28 -13.14 -0.67 -6.08
N ALA A 29 -14.25 -1.37 -5.82
CA ALA A 29 -14.98 -2.12 -6.85
C ALA A 29 -15.57 -1.19 -7.92
N ASP A 30 -16.11 -0.03 -7.51
CA ASP A 30 -16.58 1.03 -8.42
C ASP A 30 -16.39 2.41 -7.77
N THR A 31 -15.30 3.09 -8.12
CA THR A 31 -14.99 4.42 -7.61
C THR A 31 -15.92 5.54 -8.11
N GLN A 32 -16.80 5.24 -9.07
CA GLN A 32 -17.80 6.18 -9.56
C GLN A 32 -19.17 6.01 -8.87
N ASP A 33 -19.36 4.93 -8.10
CA ASP A 33 -20.56 4.74 -7.30
C ASP A 33 -20.61 5.74 -6.13
N GLN A 34 -21.51 6.71 -6.23
CA GLN A 34 -21.71 7.74 -5.20
C GLN A 34 -22.14 7.18 -3.84
N LYS A 35 -22.82 6.02 -3.81
CA LYS A 35 -23.22 5.38 -2.55
C LYS A 35 -22.00 4.77 -1.86
N ALA A 36 -21.13 4.11 -2.62
CA ALA A 36 -19.88 3.57 -2.11
C ALA A 36 -18.93 4.68 -1.61
N GLN A 37 -18.81 5.79 -2.35
CA GLN A 37 -18.05 6.96 -1.91
C GLN A 37 -18.61 7.55 -0.60
N SER A 38 -19.93 7.75 -0.53
CA SER A 38 -20.59 8.28 0.66
C SER A 38 -20.40 7.36 1.87
N LEU A 39 -20.53 6.05 1.67
CA LEU A 39 -20.30 5.06 2.72
C LEU A 39 -18.86 5.12 3.22
N GLN A 40 -17.88 5.14 2.32
CA GLN A 40 -16.46 5.21 2.67
C GLN A 40 -16.15 6.48 3.48
N ASN A 41 -16.61 7.63 3.02
CA ASN A 41 -16.38 8.90 3.72
C ASN A 41 -17.00 8.90 5.12
N ARG A 42 -18.23 8.38 5.28
CA ARG A 42 -18.89 8.25 6.59
C ARG A 42 -18.14 7.31 7.52
N VAL A 43 -17.66 6.18 7.00
CA VAL A 43 -16.91 5.22 7.81
C VAL A 43 -15.55 5.81 8.23
N LEU A 44 -14.83 6.48 7.34
CA LEU A 44 -13.56 7.13 7.67
C LEU A 44 -13.75 8.22 8.75
N GLN A 45 -14.80 9.04 8.64
CA GLN A 45 -15.11 10.04 9.65
C GLN A 45 -15.45 9.41 11.01
N PHE A 46 -16.30 8.38 11.02
CA PHE A 46 -16.65 7.66 12.23
C PHE A 46 -15.44 7.00 12.89
N LEU A 47 -14.56 6.39 12.10
CA LEU A 47 -13.35 5.74 12.63
C LEU A 47 -12.37 6.75 13.24
N ALA A 48 -12.23 7.94 12.65
CA ALA A 48 -11.43 9.02 13.25
C ALA A 48 -12.00 9.48 14.61
N GLU A 49 -13.34 9.51 14.75
CA GLU A 49 -13.98 9.80 16.04
C GLU A 49 -13.74 8.67 17.06
N VAL A 50 -13.83 7.40 16.64
CA VAL A 50 -13.51 6.25 17.51
C VAL A 50 -12.06 6.31 17.96
N GLU A 51 -11.13 6.57 17.04
CA GLU A 51 -9.71 6.73 17.34
C GLU A 51 -9.48 7.85 18.37
N ASN A 52 -10.11 9.00 18.18
CA ASN A 52 -10.01 10.11 19.14
C ASN A 52 -10.58 9.78 20.52
N ARG A 53 -11.62 8.94 20.60
CA ARG A 53 -12.19 8.49 21.88
C ARG A 53 -11.30 7.47 22.60
N THR A 54 -10.56 6.66 21.88
CA THR A 54 -9.69 5.62 22.42
C THR A 54 -8.22 6.05 22.57
N LEU A 55 -7.86 7.21 22.06
CA LEU A 55 -6.50 7.77 22.06
C LEU A 55 -5.88 7.83 23.45
N PHE A 56 -6.68 8.14 24.48
CA PHE A 56 -6.23 8.24 25.87
C PHE A 56 -5.44 7.00 26.35
N PHE A 57 -5.82 5.80 25.87
CA PHE A 57 -5.15 4.56 26.28
C PHE A 57 -3.72 4.54 25.78
N SER A 58 -3.48 4.85 24.51
CA SER A 58 -2.15 4.84 23.92
C SER A 58 -1.24 5.92 24.52
N LEU A 59 -1.80 7.10 24.81
CA LEU A 59 -1.07 8.19 25.47
C LEU A 59 -0.69 7.81 26.90
N TRP A 60 -1.66 7.35 27.68
CA TRP A 60 -1.43 6.87 29.04
C TRP A 60 -0.36 5.76 29.08
N TRP A 61 -0.47 4.75 28.19
CA TRP A 61 0.49 3.64 28.13
C TRP A 61 1.91 4.11 27.82
N LYS A 62 2.07 5.04 26.91
CA LYS A 62 3.38 5.62 26.56
C LYS A 62 3.98 6.44 27.70
N GLU A 63 3.15 7.09 28.53
CA GLU A 63 3.60 7.95 29.63
C GLU A 63 3.91 7.19 30.92
N LEU A 64 3.49 5.94 31.08
CA LEU A 64 3.78 5.14 32.28
C LEU A 64 5.28 5.09 32.59
N ASP A 65 5.59 5.17 33.89
CA ASP A 65 6.94 4.94 34.43
C ASP A 65 7.43 3.50 34.18
N GLY A 66 8.74 3.27 34.38
CA GLY A 66 9.38 1.99 34.10
C GLY A 66 8.84 0.82 34.92
N ASP A 67 8.57 1.02 36.21
CA ASP A 67 8.13 -0.03 37.14
C ASP A 67 6.70 -0.49 36.81
N ASN A 68 5.78 0.46 36.62
CA ASN A 68 4.42 0.16 36.19
C ASN A 68 4.36 -0.46 34.78
N THR A 69 5.20 0.03 33.86
CA THR A 69 5.32 -0.56 32.53
C THR A 69 5.74 -2.03 32.61
N LYS A 70 6.81 -2.32 33.34
CA LYS A 70 7.30 -3.71 33.50
C LYS A 70 6.23 -4.61 34.11
N ARG A 71 5.60 -4.17 35.19
CA ARG A 71 4.53 -4.92 35.89
C ARG A 71 3.37 -5.27 34.95
N LEU A 72 2.95 -4.34 34.09
CA LEU A 72 1.84 -4.56 33.17
C LEU A 72 2.25 -5.37 31.95
N LEU A 73 3.48 -5.24 31.45
CA LEU A 73 4.02 -6.12 30.42
C LEU A 73 4.10 -7.57 30.88
N ASP A 74 4.55 -7.81 32.11
CA ASP A 74 4.63 -9.15 32.67
C ASP A 74 3.24 -9.78 32.84
N ALA A 75 2.20 -8.97 33.05
CA ALA A 75 0.82 -9.42 33.16
C ALA A 75 0.04 -9.47 31.84
N SER A 76 0.63 -9.01 30.73
CA SER A 76 -0.10 -8.80 29.46
C SER A 76 -0.23 -10.06 28.58
N GLY A 77 0.52 -11.12 28.88
CA GLY A 77 0.47 -12.37 28.10
C GLY A 77 0.79 -12.16 26.61
N GLY A 78 -0.07 -12.60 25.73
CA GLY A 78 0.11 -12.47 24.27
C GLY A 78 0.11 -11.05 23.72
N TYR A 79 -0.29 -10.04 24.52
CA TYR A 79 -0.28 -8.63 24.12
C TYR A 79 1.05 -7.93 24.36
N ARG A 80 2.03 -8.61 24.95
CA ARG A 80 3.31 -8.01 25.34
C ARG A 80 3.97 -7.26 24.18
N TYR A 81 4.13 -7.91 23.06
CA TYR A 81 4.79 -7.32 21.89
C TYR A 81 4.05 -6.08 21.35
N TYR A 82 2.73 -6.14 21.27
CA TYR A 82 1.90 -4.99 20.87
C TYR A 82 2.14 -3.76 21.77
N LEU A 83 2.22 -3.99 23.07
CA LEU A 83 2.44 -2.94 24.06
C LEU A 83 3.88 -2.39 23.98
N GLU A 84 4.88 -3.25 23.81
CA GLU A 84 6.28 -2.85 23.59
C GLU A 84 6.42 -2.02 22.32
N ALA A 85 5.86 -2.48 21.20
CA ALA A 85 5.86 -1.76 19.92
C ALA A 85 5.18 -0.38 20.02
N MET A 86 4.05 -0.27 20.74
CA MET A 86 3.39 1.01 20.96
C MET A 86 4.30 2.03 21.65
N ARG A 87 5.16 1.61 22.59
CA ARG A 87 6.09 2.49 23.30
C ARG A 87 7.25 3.00 22.43
N LEU A 88 7.57 2.33 21.34
CA LEU A 88 8.57 2.83 20.38
C LEU A 88 8.16 4.18 19.77
N TYR A 89 6.86 4.47 19.73
CA TYR A 89 6.33 5.75 19.25
C TYR A 89 6.35 6.87 20.31
N LYS A 90 6.71 6.59 21.58
CA LYS A 90 6.73 7.61 22.63
C LYS A 90 7.48 8.89 22.25
N PRO A 91 8.70 8.85 21.67
CA PRO A 91 9.45 10.05 21.27
C PRO A 91 8.79 10.86 20.15
N HIS A 92 7.84 10.23 19.44
CA HIS A 92 7.18 10.77 18.25
C HIS A 92 5.69 11.06 18.49
N THR A 93 5.25 10.99 19.74
CA THR A 93 3.87 11.25 20.14
C THR A 93 3.71 12.74 20.47
N LEU A 94 2.65 13.33 19.94
CA LEU A 94 2.29 14.72 20.19
C LEU A 94 1.35 14.83 21.40
N SER A 95 0.97 16.05 21.78
CA SER A 95 -0.06 16.22 22.80
C SER A 95 -1.40 15.65 22.35
N GLU A 96 -2.27 15.30 23.30
CA GLU A 96 -3.60 14.75 23.00
C GLU A 96 -4.42 15.67 22.07
N ALA A 97 -4.33 16.98 22.26
CA ALA A 97 -5.03 17.94 21.42
C ALA A 97 -4.53 17.95 19.98
N GLU A 98 -3.20 17.87 19.80
CA GLU A 98 -2.56 17.81 18.47
C GLU A 98 -2.87 16.51 17.75
N GLU A 99 -2.79 15.36 18.45
CA GLU A 99 -3.15 14.06 17.86
C GLU A 99 -4.60 14.04 17.39
N LYS A 100 -5.53 14.54 18.20
CA LYS A 100 -6.96 14.64 17.84
C LYS A 100 -7.20 15.53 16.61
N ILE A 101 -6.50 16.65 16.52
CA ILE A 101 -6.57 17.54 15.35
C ILE A 101 -6.04 16.83 14.11
N LEU A 102 -4.89 16.16 14.19
CA LEU A 102 -4.30 15.43 13.07
C LEU A 102 -5.22 14.32 12.58
N ASN A 103 -5.79 13.51 13.47
CA ASN A 103 -6.72 12.44 13.11
C ASN A 103 -7.90 12.96 12.27
N ILE A 104 -8.54 14.05 12.72
CA ILE A 104 -9.67 14.66 11.99
C ILE A 104 -9.21 15.29 10.67
N LYS A 105 -8.07 16.00 10.68
CA LYS A 105 -7.56 16.66 9.47
C LYS A 105 -7.08 15.68 8.41
N ASN A 106 -6.56 14.51 8.79
CA ASN A 106 -6.16 13.47 7.86
C ASN A 106 -7.33 12.91 7.05
N VAL A 107 -8.54 12.85 7.61
CA VAL A 107 -9.74 12.43 6.86
C VAL A 107 -9.99 13.33 5.65
N THR A 108 -9.95 14.65 5.84
CA THR A 108 -10.23 15.65 4.79
C THR A 108 -8.98 16.14 4.05
N GLY A 109 -7.79 15.74 4.49
CA GLY A 109 -6.50 16.05 3.91
C GLY A 109 -5.89 14.88 3.14
N SER A 110 -4.96 14.18 3.76
CA SER A 110 -4.18 13.12 3.10
C SER A 110 -5.05 11.99 2.55
N ASN A 111 -6.06 11.52 3.30
CA ASN A 111 -6.97 10.46 2.85
C ASN A 111 -7.86 10.91 1.69
N ALA A 112 -8.36 12.15 1.74
CA ALA A 112 -9.15 12.71 0.65
C ALA A 112 -8.37 12.83 -0.65
N LEU A 113 -7.07 13.17 -0.59
CA LEU A 113 -6.20 13.20 -1.78
C LEU A 113 -6.00 11.83 -2.40
N ILE A 114 -5.92 10.76 -1.58
CA ILE A 114 -5.86 9.38 -2.09
C ILE A 114 -7.16 9.05 -2.83
N ASN A 115 -8.30 9.30 -2.22
CA ASN A 115 -9.60 9.03 -2.83
C ASN A 115 -9.80 9.80 -4.14
N LEU A 116 -9.34 11.06 -4.20
CA LEU A 116 -9.36 11.85 -5.43
C LEU A 116 -8.46 11.25 -6.51
N TYR A 117 -7.24 10.84 -6.16
CA TYR A 117 -6.33 10.14 -7.07
C TYR A 117 -6.99 8.89 -7.65
N ASP A 118 -7.57 8.05 -6.81
CA ASP A 118 -8.23 6.81 -7.23
C ASP A 118 -9.44 7.11 -8.12
N SER A 119 -10.26 8.09 -7.76
CA SER A 119 -11.42 8.51 -8.56
C SER A 119 -11.04 9.08 -9.93
N ILE A 120 -9.92 9.81 -10.02
CA ILE A 120 -9.41 10.36 -11.29
C ILE A 120 -8.83 9.24 -12.15
N THR A 121 -7.94 8.43 -11.58
CA THR A 121 -7.18 7.43 -12.35
C THR A 121 -8.02 6.23 -12.78
N ASN A 122 -9.04 5.87 -12.02
CA ASN A 122 -9.96 4.79 -12.38
C ASN A 122 -10.92 5.16 -13.54
N ARG A 123 -11.08 6.44 -13.84
CA ARG A 123 -11.85 6.88 -15.03
C ARG A 123 -11.05 6.77 -16.32
N TYR A 124 -9.75 6.54 -16.25
CA TYR A 124 -8.93 6.51 -17.46
C TYR A 124 -9.31 5.35 -18.36
N ALA A 125 -9.71 5.71 -19.60
CA ALA A 125 -9.89 4.80 -20.70
C ALA A 125 -8.67 4.87 -21.63
N PHE A 126 -8.09 3.73 -21.92
CA PHE A 126 -6.89 3.61 -22.73
C PHE A 126 -7.23 3.05 -24.10
N LYS A 127 -6.75 3.70 -25.16
CA LYS A 127 -6.97 3.26 -26.54
C LYS A 127 -5.70 2.69 -27.13
N MET A 128 -5.81 1.47 -27.66
CA MET A 128 -4.71 0.77 -28.32
C MET A 128 -5.24 -0.02 -29.53
N LYS A 129 -4.41 -0.16 -30.56
CA LYS A 129 -4.75 -1.02 -31.71
C LYS A 129 -4.45 -2.49 -31.37
N VAL A 130 -5.47 -3.34 -31.45
CA VAL A 130 -5.34 -4.80 -31.31
C VAL A 130 -5.88 -5.44 -32.58
N ASN A 131 -5.03 -6.22 -33.27
CA ASN A 131 -5.37 -6.85 -34.56
C ASN A 131 -5.94 -5.86 -35.61
N GLY A 132 -5.35 -4.66 -35.66
CA GLY A 132 -5.74 -3.61 -36.62
C GLY A 132 -6.99 -2.80 -36.24
N LYS A 133 -7.69 -3.14 -35.16
CA LYS A 133 -8.87 -2.42 -34.66
C LYS A 133 -8.51 -1.66 -33.37
N GLU A 134 -8.99 -0.43 -33.26
CA GLU A 134 -8.88 0.34 -32.02
C GLU A 134 -9.80 -0.30 -30.97
N LYS A 135 -9.22 -0.59 -29.79
CA LYS A 135 -9.94 -1.08 -28.61
C LYS A 135 -9.73 -0.11 -27.47
N GLU A 136 -10.83 0.27 -26.82
CA GLU A 136 -10.82 0.98 -25.54
C GLU A 136 -10.83 -0.04 -24.42
N MET A 137 -10.01 0.20 -23.37
CA MET A 137 -9.79 -0.75 -22.30
C MET A 137 -9.42 -0.07 -21.00
N THR A 138 -9.60 -0.80 -19.91
CA THR A 138 -9.15 -0.41 -18.57
C THR A 138 -7.62 -0.51 -18.42
N ALA A 139 -7.07 0.05 -17.33
CA ALA A 139 -5.65 -0.06 -17.02
C ALA A 139 -5.21 -1.53 -16.89
N ALA A 140 -6.01 -2.36 -16.23
CA ALA A 140 -5.71 -3.78 -16.03
C ALA A 140 -5.63 -4.55 -17.36
N GLU A 141 -6.62 -4.34 -18.25
CA GLU A 141 -6.59 -4.92 -19.60
C GLU A 141 -5.38 -4.44 -20.41
N LEU A 142 -5.07 -3.13 -20.38
CA LEU A 142 -3.92 -2.57 -21.08
C LEU A 142 -2.61 -3.18 -20.56
N PHE A 143 -2.49 -3.37 -19.25
CA PHE A 143 -1.27 -3.91 -18.63
C PHE A 143 -1.03 -5.37 -18.98
N SER A 144 -2.06 -6.14 -19.29
CA SER A 144 -1.90 -7.52 -19.75
C SER A 144 -1.06 -7.63 -21.04
N TYR A 145 -1.12 -6.62 -21.90
CA TYR A 145 -0.34 -6.58 -23.13
C TYR A 145 1.17 -6.35 -22.92
N ARG A 146 1.61 -5.95 -21.73
CA ARG A 146 3.05 -5.89 -21.38
C ARG A 146 3.72 -7.26 -21.35
N TYR A 147 2.93 -8.31 -21.22
CA TYR A 147 3.39 -9.70 -21.24
C TYR A 147 3.30 -10.32 -22.64
N SER A 148 2.96 -9.54 -23.66
CA SER A 148 2.94 -10.02 -25.04
C SER A 148 4.33 -10.44 -25.51
N THR A 149 4.39 -11.51 -26.33
CA THR A 149 5.62 -11.91 -27.03
C THR A 149 6.02 -10.90 -28.12
N ASP A 150 5.06 -10.15 -28.67
CA ASP A 150 5.30 -9.12 -29.70
C ASP A 150 5.84 -7.82 -29.05
N PRO A 151 7.06 -7.37 -29.41
CA PRO A 151 7.64 -6.15 -28.89
C PRO A 151 6.92 -4.87 -29.32
N LYS A 152 6.16 -4.89 -30.43
CA LYS A 152 5.36 -3.75 -30.89
C LYS A 152 4.14 -3.57 -29.99
N ILE A 153 3.46 -4.66 -29.67
CA ILE A 153 2.30 -4.65 -28.77
C ILE A 153 2.70 -4.14 -27.37
N ARG A 154 3.85 -4.58 -26.84
CA ARG A 154 4.35 -4.07 -25.54
C ARG A 154 4.64 -2.56 -25.60
N ALA A 155 5.24 -2.09 -26.71
CA ALA A 155 5.52 -0.67 -26.90
C ALA A 155 4.23 0.16 -26.99
N GLU A 156 3.26 -0.28 -27.75
CA GLU A 156 1.96 0.38 -27.89
C GLU A 156 1.21 0.46 -26.56
N SER A 157 1.18 -0.63 -25.79
CA SER A 157 0.57 -0.64 -24.46
C SER A 157 1.23 0.39 -23.54
N TYR A 158 2.55 0.45 -23.52
CA TYR A 158 3.29 1.42 -22.70
C TYR A 158 2.99 2.87 -23.13
N GLN A 159 3.03 3.14 -24.43
CA GLN A 159 2.77 4.48 -24.97
C GLN A 159 1.33 4.91 -24.75
N ALA A 160 0.35 4.01 -24.93
CA ALA A 160 -1.06 4.29 -24.66
C ALA A 160 -1.29 4.72 -23.21
N GLN A 161 -0.64 4.06 -22.26
CA GLN A 161 -0.71 4.45 -20.86
C GLN A 161 -0.20 5.87 -20.63
N PHE A 162 1.02 6.15 -21.07
CA PHE A 162 1.64 7.46 -20.81
C PHE A 162 0.99 8.60 -21.59
N LYS A 163 0.37 8.33 -22.73
CA LYS A 163 -0.41 9.32 -23.46
C LYS A 163 -1.58 9.84 -22.62
N VAL A 164 -2.28 8.97 -21.90
CA VAL A 164 -3.40 9.36 -21.03
C VAL A 164 -2.87 10.06 -19.77
N LEU A 165 -1.89 9.46 -19.09
CA LEU A 165 -1.32 10.04 -17.86
C LEU A 165 -0.66 11.40 -18.08
N ALA A 166 -0.10 11.66 -19.25
CA ALA A 166 0.54 12.94 -19.56
C ALA A 166 -0.46 14.11 -19.58
N ASN A 167 -1.72 13.87 -19.92
CA ASN A 167 -2.75 14.91 -19.93
C ASN A 167 -2.98 15.47 -18.51
N ASP A 168 -2.97 14.61 -17.50
CA ASP A 168 -3.22 14.97 -16.11
C ASP A 168 -1.91 15.06 -15.28
N GLY A 169 -0.76 14.97 -15.95
CA GLY A 169 0.56 15.00 -15.31
C GLY A 169 0.77 16.12 -14.30
N PRO A 170 0.41 17.38 -14.61
CA PRO A 170 0.51 18.49 -13.66
C PRO A 170 -0.36 18.31 -12.41
N ILE A 171 -1.60 17.80 -12.57
CA ILE A 171 -2.54 17.57 -11.47
C ILE A 171 -2.05 16.42 -10.60
N LEU A 172 -1.71 15.28 -11.21
CA LEU A 172 -1.18 14.12 -10.47
C LEU A 172 0.14 14.45 -9.78
N GLY A 173 1.00 15.25 -10.44
CA GLY A 173 2.24 15.75 -9.86
C GLY A 173 2.01 16.65 -8.65
N GLN A 174 1.01 17.54 -8.71
CA GLN A 174 0.63 18.39 -7.59
C GLN A 174 0.11 17.57 -6.40
N MET A 175 -0.75 16.57 -6.65
CA MET A 175 -1.25 15.66 -5.61
C MET A 175 -0.10 14.91 -4.93
N TYR A 176 0.83 14.38 -5.70
CA TYR A 176 2.01 13.67 -5.19
C TYR A 176 2.90 14.59 -4.34
N GLN A 177 3.21 15.81 -4.83
CA GLN A 177 4.01 16.78 -4.07
C GLN A 177 3.32 17.19 -2.77
N THR A 178 2.00 17.39 -2.78
CA THR A 178 1.23 17.73 -1.58
C THR A 178 1.36 16.63 -0.54
N ARG A 179 1.19 15.37 -0.94
CA ARG A 179 1.36 14.22 -0.03
C ARG A 179 2.77 14.09 0.52
N LEU A 180 3.80 14.32 -0.29
CA LEU A 180 5.18 14.28 0.19
C LEU A 180 5.46 15.38 1.22
N ARG A 181 4.94 16.58 0.99
CA ARG A 181 5.09 17.70 1.93
C ARG A 181 4.34 17.45 3.23
N ASP A 182 3.11 16.93 3.13
CA ASP A 182 2.30 16.58 4.28
C ASP A 182 2.99 15.50 5.13
N TRP A 183 3.47 14.42 4.50
CA TRP A 183 4.25 13.38 5.18
C TRP A 183 5.51 13.93 5.87
N HIS A 184 6.25 14.78 5.19
CA HIS A 184 7.46 15.39 5.74
C HIS A 184 7.13 16.30 6.92
N ASN A 185 6.11 17.15 6.77
CA ASN A 185 5.71 18.08 7.83
C ASN A 185 5.24 17.34 9.08
N GLU A 186 4.38 16.34 8.93
CA GLU A 186 3.90 15.56 10.06
C GLU A 186 5.03 14.75 10.70
N ASN A 187 5.73 13.92 9.95
CA ASN A 187 6.64 12.94 10.54
C ASN A 187 8.00 13.56 10.92
N VAL A 188 8.58 14.43 10.08
CA VAL A 188 9.91 15.00 10.37
C VAL A 188 9.78 16.27 11.22
N ASN A 189 8.91 17.22 10.82
CA ASN A 189 8.85 18.49 11.49
C ASN A 189 8.07 18.45 12.81
N LEU A 190 6.93 17.78 12.87
CA LEU A 190 6.12 17.70 14.09
C LEU A 190 6.55 16.53 14.98
N ARG A 191 6.53 15.30 14.46
CA ARG A 191 6.83 14.07 15.23
C ARG A 191 8.32 13.81 15.45
N LYS A 192 9.21 14.62 14.88
CA LYS A 192 10.66 14.56 15.11
C LYS A 192 11.33 13.25 14.73
N PHE A 193 10.82 12.55 13.71
CA PHE A 193 11.59 11.46 13.13
C PHE A 193 12.86 11.99 12.47
N SER A 194 13.94 11.23 12.52
CA SER A 194 15.25 11.59 11.94
C SER A 194 15.20 11.74 10.42
N SER A 195 14.27 11.07 9.76
CA SER A 195 14.07 11.10 8.31
C SER A 195 12.66 10.60 7.94
N PRO A 196 12.15 10.90 6.72
CA PRO A 196 10.88 10.33 6.26
C PRO A 196 10.84 8.80 6.24
N ILE A 197 11.97 8.15 5.95
CA ILE A 197 12.04 6.68 5.91
C ILE A 197 12.05 6.07 7.31
N ALA A 198 12.61 6.74 8.32
CA ALA A 198 12.60 6.27 9.70
C ALA A 198 11.18 6.09 10.24
N ALA A 199 10.28 7.05 9.95
CA ALA A 199 8.86 6.91 10.30
C ALA A 199 8.24 5.68 9.63
N ARG A 200 8.55 5.41 8.37
CA ARG A 200 8.07 4.24 7.65
C ARG A 200 8.65 2.95 8.19
N ASN A 201 9.94 2.95 8.53
CA ASN A 201 10.61 1.77 9.07
C ASN A 201 10.04 1.38 10.43
N LEU A 202 9.84 2.34 11.33
CA LEU A 202 9.18 2.08 12.61
C LEU A 202 7.76 1.51 12.42
N ASN A 203 6.98 2.08 11.49
CA ASN A 203 5.64 1.58 11.19
C ASN A 203 5.62 0.17 10.57
N ASN A 204 6.68 -0.21 9.87
CA ASN A 204 6.85 -1.54 9.31
C ASN A 204 7.52 -2.52 10.30
N ASP A 205 7.87 -2.06 11.50
CA ASP A 205 8.61 -2.84 12.50
C ASP A 205 9.95 -3.37 11.96
N ILE A 206 10.67 -2.54 11.22
CA ILE A 206 11.95 -2.86 10.60
C ILE A 206 13.01 -1.88 11.10
N PRO A 207 14.15 -2.33 11.62
CA PRO A 207 15.26 -1.44 11.99
C PRO A 207 15.83 -0.70 10.76
N ASP A 208 16.25 0.55 10.96
CA ASP A 208 16.84 1.37 9.88
C ASP A 208 18.06 0.68 9.26
N GLU A 209 18.88 0.01 10.07
CA GLU A 209 20.08 -0.71 9.64
C GLU A 209 19.76 -1.88 8.69
N ALA A 210 18.60 -2.53 8.86
CA ALA A 210 18.17 -3.61 7.96
C ALA A 210 17.83 -3.06 6.57
N VAL A 211 17.19 -1.89 6.51
CA VAL A 211 16.89 -1.21 5.24
C VAL A 211 18.17 -0.74 4.56
N ASP A 212 19.09 -0.15 5.30
CA ASP A 212 20.39 0.28 4.78
C ASP A 212 21.22 -0.90 4.28
N ALA A 213 21.24 -2.02 5.00
CA ALA A 213 21.89 -3.24 4.57
C ALA A 213 21.29 -3.77 3.27
N LEU A 214 19.94 -3.83 3.16
CA LEU A 214 19.26 -4.25 1.93
C LEU A 214 19.63 -3.38 0.74
N LEU A 215 19.58 -2.06 0.90
CA LEU A 215 19.96 -1.11 -0.16
C LEU A 215 21.44 -1.22 -0.51
N GLY A 216 22.31 -1.40 0.48
CA GLY A 216 23.74 -1.64 0.30
C GLY A 216 24.03 -2.91 -0.53
N VAL A 217 23.36 -4.01 -0.19
CA VAL A 217 23.49 -5.28 -0.94
C VAL A 217 22.95 -5.12 -2.37
N ALA A 218 21.80 -4.48 -2.55
CA ALA A 218 21.24 -4.23 -3.88
C ALA A 218 22.22 -3.41 -4.77
N ARG A 219 22.80 -2.33 -4.21
CA ARG A 219 23.80 -1.50 -4.94
C ARG A 219 25.07 -2.25 -5.28
N LYS A 220 25.58 -3.07 -4.36
CA LYS A 220 26.80 -3.88 -4.59
C LYS A 220 26.57 -4.96 -5.66
N ASN A 221 25.35 -5.43 -5.83
CA ASN A 221 25.00 -6.52 -6.73
C ASN A 221 24.27 -6.07 -7.99
N VAL A 222 24.26 -4.78 -8.33
CA VAL A 222 23.59 -4.25 -9.54
C VAL A 222 24.05 -4.91 -10.82
N ASN A 223 25.30 -5.35 -10.89
CA ASN A 223 25.89 -6.08 -12.03
C ASN A 223 25.19 -7.42 -12.30
N ILE A 224 24.64 -8.09 -11.29
CA ILE A 224 23.87 -9.33 -11.46
C ILE A 224 22.61 -9.03 -12.27
N PHE A 225 21.89 -7.96 -11.92
CA PHE A 225 20.68 -7.53 -12.65
C PHE A 225 21.01 -7.08 -14.07
N GLN A 226 22.13 -6.37 -14.27
CA GLN A 226 22.60 -5.99 -15.61
C GLN A 226 22.92 -7.22 -16.47
N ARG A 227 23.61 -8.22 -15.92
CA ARG A 227 23.86 -9.49 -16.61
C ARG A 227 22.57 -10.21 -16.97
N TYR A 228 21.63 -10.29 -16.03
CA TYR A 228 20.32 -10.88 -16.27
C TYR A 228 19.57 -10.18 -17.41
N PHE A 229 19.50 -8.85 -17.40
CA PHE A 229 18.82 -8.10 -18.45
C PHE A 229 19.51 -8.22 -19.81
N ASN A 230 20.82 -8.27 -19.85
CA ASN A 230 21.58 -8.53 -21.07
C ASN A 230 21.32 -9.96 -21.61
N MET A 231 21.28 -10.95 -20.73
CA MET A 231 20.93 -12.33 -21.09
C MET A 231 19.48 -12.38 -21.60
N LYS A 232 18.55 -11.78 -20.89
CA LYS A 232 17.13 -11.73 -21.29
C LYS A 232 16.95 -11.07 -22.65
N ALA A 233 17.66 -9.97 -22.93
CA ALA A 233 17.62 -9.33 -24.24
C ALA A 233 17.99 -10.30 -25.36
N LYS A 234 19.06 -11.07 -25.18
CA LYS A 234 19.49 -12.11 -26.14
C LYS A 234 18.42 -13.18 -26.35
N TYR A 235 17.81 -13.69 -25.26
CA TYR A 235 16.77 -14.72 -25.35
C TYR A 235 15.53 -14.28 -26.13
N ILE A 236 15.15 -13.01 -26.04
CA ILE A 236 14.00 -12.47 -26.79
C ILE A 236 14.40 -11.80 -28.12
N GLY A 237 15.65 -11.98 -28.58
CA GLY A 237 16.13 -11.49 -29.87
C GLY A 237 16.35 -9.98 -29.96
N MET A 238 16.64 -9.31 -28.86
CA MET A 238 16.86 -7.86 -28.80
C MET A 238 18.30 -7.50 -28.50
N LYS A 239 18.81 -6.41 -29.10
CA LYS A 239 20.14 -5.86 -28.77
C LYS A 239 20.18 -5.25 -27.35
N LYS A 240 19.09 -4.60 -26.94
CA LYS A 240 18.95 -3.94 -25.65
C LYS A 240 17.48 -3.95 -25.23
N LEU A 241 17.19 -4.27 -23.95
CA LEU A 241 15.85 -4.17 -23.39
C LEU A 241 15.44 -2.69 -23.24
N ARG A 242 14.20 -2.40 -23.63
CA ARG A 242 13.53 -1.15 -23.32
C ARG A 242 12.75 -1.34 -22.02
N ARG A 243 12.29 -0.26 -21.39
CA ARG A 243 11.53 -0.31 -20.11
C ARG A 243 10.33 -1.27 -20.18
N TYR A 244 9.64 -1.32 -21.28
CA TYR A 244 8.46 -2.16 -21.51
C TYR A 244 8.78 -3.58 -21.98
N ASP A 245 10.04 -3.95 -22.16
CA ASP A 245 10.45 -5.31 -22.48
C ASP A 245 10.83 -6.13 -21.24
N ILE A 246 10.89 -5.49 -20.06
CA ILE A 246 11.26 -6.15 -18.80
C ILE A 246 10.33 -7.32 -18.47
N TYR A 247 9.03 -7.18 -18.79
CA TYR A 247 8.01 -8.21 -18.53
C TYR A 247 7.80 -9.17 -19.71
N ALA A 248 8.54 -9.00 -20.81
CA ALA A 248 8.44 -9.91 -21.95
C ALA A 248 8.71 -11.36 -21.53
N PRO A 249 7.86 -12.35 -21.92
CA PRO A 249 8.10 -13.74 -21.61
C PRO A 249 9.32 -14.25 -22.38
N VAL A 250 10.15 -15.07 -21.72
CA VAL A 250 11.32 -15.72 -22.32
C VAL A 250 10.90 -16.99 -23.04
N ALA A 251 9.88 -17.68 -22.53
CA ALA A 251 9.32 -18.88 -23.13
C ALA A 251 7.90 -18.61 -23.65
N ARG A 252 7.51 -19.29 -24.75
CA ARG A 252 6.14 -19.27 -25.26
C ARG A 252 5.34 -20.36 -24.56
N ALA A 253 4.46 -19.99 -23.65
CA ALA A 253 3.49 -20.91 -23.12
C ALA A 253 2.38 -21.13 -24.17
N LYS A 254 2.04 -22.41 -24.42
CA LYS A 254 0.93 -22.78 -25.31
C LYS A 254 -0.40 -22.96 -24.54
N LYS A 255 -0.33 -23.15 -23.22
CA LYS A 255 -1.50 -23.43 -22.38
C LYS A 255 -2.05 -22.12 -21.82
N THR A 256 -3.34 -21.95 -21.94
CA THR A 256 -4.13 -20.92 -21.29
C THR A 256 -4.98 -21.55 -20.19
N TYR A 257 -5.24 -20.78 -19.15
CA TYR A 257 -6.09 -21.21 -18.04
C TYR A 257 -7.26 -20.23 -17.93
N SER A 258 -8.45 -20.74 -17.66
CA SER A 258 -9.56 -19.90 -17.26
C SER A 258 -9.31 -19.30 -15.87
N PHE A 259 -10.12 -18.29 -15.51
CA PHE A 259 -10.03 -17.69 -14.17
C PHE A 259 -10.30 -18.75 -13.07
N ASP A 260 -11.33 -19.56 -13.25
CA ASP A 260 -11.71 -20.59 -12.26
C ASP A 260 -10.64 -21.68 -12.12
N GLU A 261 -10.03 -22.11 -13.24
CA GLU A 261 -8.89 -23.04 -13.18
C GLU A 261 -7.71 -22.41 -12.40
N ALA A 262 -7.41 -21.13 -12.62
CA ALA A 262 -6.35 -20.44 -11.91
C ALA A 262 -6.66 -20.31 -10.40
N VAL A 263 -7.90 -20.00 -10.03
CA VAL A 263 -8.35 -19.97 -8.63
C VAL A 263 -8.15 -21.32 -7.97
N ASN A 264 -8.63 -22.40 -8.61
CA ASN A 264 -8.48 -23.76 -8.06
C ASN A 264 -7.01 -24.14 -7.89
N MET A 265 -6.14 -23.83 -8.86
CA MET A 265 -4.70 -24.09 -8.76
C MET A 265 -4.06 -23.34 -7.58
N VAL A 266 -4.46 -22.11 -7.33
CA VAL A 266 -3.95 -21.30 -6.21
C VAL A 266 -4.42 -21.91 -4.88
N LEU A 267 -5.71 -22.23 -4.76
CA LEU A 267 -6.27 -22.85 -3.56
C LEU A 267 -5.64 -24.21 -3.27
N ASP A 268 -5.44 -25.06 -4.31
CA ASP A 268 -4.76 -26.35 -4.17
C ASP A 268 -3.31 -26.18 -3.68
N ALA A 269 -2.60 -25.19 -4.20
CA ALA A 269 -1.25 -24.88 -3.74
C ALA A 269 -1.20 -24.44 -2.26
N PHE A 270 -2.13 -23.60 -1.84
CA PHE A 270 -2.26 -23.20 -0.43
C PHE A 270 -2.69 -24.36 0.46
N ASN A 271 -3.66 -25.17 0.04
CA ASN A 271 -4.08 -26.39 0.75
C ASN A 271 -2.91 -27.37 0.96
N GLY A 272 -2.04 -27.50 -0.04
CA GLY A 272 -0.84 -28.33 0.07
C GLY A 272 0.21 -27.80 1.03
N PHE A 273 0.21 -26.49 1.30
CA PHE A 273 1.13 -25.84 2.24
C PHE A 273 0.53 -25.79 3.65
N GLU A 274 -0.63 -25.18 3.82
CA GLU A 274 -1.39 -25.05 5.09
C GLU A 274 -2.87 -24.84 4.79
N PRO A 275 -3.75 -25.85 5.06
CA PRO A 275 -5.18 -25.78 4.69
C PRO A 275 -5.94 -24.58 5.26
N LYS A 276 -5.49 -24.00 6.38
CA LYS A 276 -6.12 -22.81 6.98
C LYS A 276 -5.89 -21.52 6.18
N VAL A 277 -4.95 -21.54 5.23
CA VAL A 277 -4.62 -20.38 4.39
C VAL A 277 -5.45 -20.37 3.12
N ALA A 278 -5.93 -21.54 2.67
CA ALA A 278 -6.82 -21.67 1.52
C ALA A 278 -8.27 -21.35 1.86
#